data_0dbe8ad35a03e2c5ffbc669d46d1ac0b
#
_entry.id   0dbe8ad35a03e2c5ffbc669d46d1ac0b
#
_cell.length_a   1.000
_cell.length_b   1.000
_cell.length_c   1.000
_cell.angle_alpha   90.00
_cell.angle_beta   90.00
_cell.angle_gamma   90.00
#
_symmetry.space_group_name_H-M   'P 1'
#
loop_
_entity.id
_entity.type
_entity.pdbx_description
1 polymer ?
#
loop_
_entity_poly.entity_id
_entity_poly.type
_entity_poly.pdbx_seq_one_letter_code
_entity_poly.pdbx_strand_id
1 'polypeptide(L)'
;MDYIDIFIKNDYIDLKQIAESGQCFRWKKICPGRYFVISDGRAACFFQEKTGIRILCHEKDEEYFRRYLDLDTDYGKIIEQIDPEDRFLSGAAKMGKGIRILRQDLWEMIISFIISQRNNIPRIMKSIDALCEKLGEQIVFDYEGEHLVGYTFPSPEAIVGADLSEFKFGYREKYIRQTAENILEGKFDLEEVKDAVDEGKTPEQVKEMLKQLKGVGEKVASCIQLFGLHQLSLFPVDTWIAKVEEIYYNGHFPVERYEGIAGVMQQYLFFRVREEAEKRACLEVKADKNQKEKSEEIRKNVSKKVLRKQEKEEYNLSGKMLYVSDLDGTLLNSEALLNEDVPKRLNALIEQGLCFTVATARTYATVNSIMKDV
;
A
#
# COMPACT_ATOMS: atom_id res chain seq x y z
N MET A 1 37.55 4.71 -2.67
CA MET A 1 36.52 5.50 -1.95
C MET A 1 36.34 4.81 -0.62
N ASP A 2 36.48 5.56 0.45
CA ASP A 2 36.46 4.96 1.78
C ASP A 2 35.02 4.88 2.27
N TYR A 3 34.59 3.66 2.65
CA TYR A 3 33.30 3.42 3.31
C TYR A 3 33.53 3.52 4.82
N ILE A 4 32.49 4.01 5.50
CA ILE A 4 32.43 3.95 6.95
C ILE A 4 31.21 3.12 7.38
N ASP A 5 31.37 2.50 8.52
CA ASP A 5 30.35 1.67 9.17
C ASP A 5 30.12 2.20 10.59
N ILE A 6 28.95 2.84 10.80
CA ILE A 6 28.68 3.60 12.02
C ILE A 6 27.51 2.98 12.76
N PHE A 7 27.73 2.65 14.02
CA PHE A 7 26.66 2.26 14.92
C PHE A 7 26.06 3.47 15.65
N ILE A 8 24.74 3.63 15.54
CA ILE A 8 23.95 4.65 16.21
C ILE A 8 23.05 3.98 17.25
N LYS A 9 23.40 4.15 18.54
CA LYS A 9 22.56 3.69 19.64
C LYS A 9 21.33 4.60 19.74
N ASN A 10 20.14 4.04 19.56
CA ASN A 10 18.89 4.79 19.65
C ASN A 10 17.71 3.84 19.83
N ASP A 11 16.92 4.01 20.90
CA ASP A 11 15.75 3.18 21.19
C ASP A 11 14.47 3.63 20.46
N TYR A 12 14.55 4.78 19.77
CA TYR A 12 13.45 5.40 19.02
C TYR A 12 13.74 5.43 17.53
N ILE A 13 14.28 4.33 16.99
CA ILE A 13 14.49 4.14 15.56
C ILE A 13 14.22 2.68 15.17
N ASP A 14 13.35 2.50 14.21
CA ASP A 14 13.03 1.19 13.64
C ASP A 14 12.90 1.34 12.12
N LEU A 15 13.86 0.75 11.39
CA LEU A 15 13.94 0.91 9.94
C LEU A 15 12.72 0.35 9.21
N LYS A 16 12.10 -0.72 9.75
CA LYS A 16 10.88 -1.27 9.17
C LYS A 16 9.71 -0.31 9.34
N GLN A 17 9.55 0.25 10.55
CA GLN A 17 8.48 1.21 10.80
C GLN A 17 8.64 2.46 9.92
N ILE A 18 9.86 2.97 9.76
CA ILE A 18 10.14 4.10 8.87
C ILE A 18 9.79 3.75 7.41
N ALA A 19 10.28 2.62 6.89
CA ALA A 19 10.03 2.19 5.52
C ALA A 19 8.54 1.95 5.22
N GLU A 20 7.78 1.46 6.22
CA GLU A 20 6.35 1.13 6.08
C GLU A 20 5.43 2.28 6.53
N SER A 21 5.96 3.42 7.01
CA SER A 21 5.16 4.56 7.48
C SER A 21 4.50 5.39 6.37
N GLY A 22 4.84 5.14 5.10
CA GLY A 22 4.25 5.84 3.95
C GLY A 22 4.82 7.22 3.65
N GLN A 23 5.92 7.60 4.29
CA GLN A 23 6.64 8.85 4.04
C GLN A 23 7.73 8.75 2.98
N CYS A 24 8.27 7.56 2.73
CA CYS A 24 9.30 7.29 1.73
C CYS A 24 8.88 6.15 0.81
N PHE A 25 9.36 6.19 -0.45
CA PHE A 25 8.91 5.26 -1.48
C PHE A 25 10.07 4.50 -2.15
N ARG A 26 11.32 4.79 -1.77
CA ARG A 26 12.51 4.28 -2.46
C ARG A 26 13.47 3.46 -1.59
N TRP A 27 13.06 3.09 -0.38
CA TRP A 27 13.85 2.20 0.45
C TRP A 27 13.73 0.75 -0.06
N LYS A 28 14.82 0.24 -0.64
CA LYS A 28 14.87 -1.14 -1.15
C LYS A 28 15.24 -2.10 -0.04
N LYS A 29 14.28 -2.90 0.38
CA LYS A 29 14.53 -3.96 1.37
C LYS A 29 15.37 -5.07 0.75
N ILE A 30 16.55 -5.33 1.32
CA ILE A 30 17.45 -6.42 0.90
C ILE A 30 17.09 -7.71 1.63
N CYS A 31 16.96 -7.63 2.96
CA CYS A 31 16.48 -8.72 3.81
C CYS A 31 15.81 -8.12 5.06
N PRO A 32 15.24 -8.91 5.98
CA PRO A 32 14.69 -8.37 7.22
C PRO A 32 15.71 -7.54 7.99
N GLY A 33 15.35 -6.29 8.30
CA GLY A 33 16.21 -5.36 9.02
C GLY A 33 17.32 -4.72 8.19
N ARG A 34 17.39 -4.94 6.87
CA ARG A 34 18.40 -4.34 6.00
C ARG A 34 17.76 -3.64 4.81
N TYR A 35 18.16 -2.39 4.59
CA TYR A 35 17.65 -1.55 3.52
C TYR A 35 18.78 -0.88 2.76
N PHE A 36 18.66 -0.87 1.43
CA PHE A 36 19.49 -0.07 0.55
C PHE A 36 18.71 1.19 0.16
N VAL A 37 19.32 2.34 0.39
CA VAL A 37 18.71 3.65 0.25
C VAL A 37 19.53 4.52 -0.66
N ILE A 38 18.88 5.15 -1.63
CA ILE A 38 19.47 6.17 -2.48
C ILE A 38 18.68 7.45 -2.27
N SER A 39 19.36 8.53 -1.93
CA SER A 39 18.78 9.86 -1.74
C SER A 39 19.76 10.92 -2.19
N ASP A 40 19.31 11.89 -2.96
CA ASP A 40 20.10 13.02 -3.45
C ASP A 40 21.48 12.58 -4.05
N GLY A 41 21.45 11.56 -4.93
CA GLY A 41 22.64 11.03 -5.58
C GLY A 41 23.62 10.24 -4.67
N ARG A 42 23.28 10.01 -3.40
CA ARG A 42 24.06 9.28 -2.40
C ARG A 42 23.44 7.93 -2.11
N ALA A 43 24.26 6.95 -1.71
CA ALA A 43 23.81 5.61 -1.38
C ALA A 43 24.28 5.16 0.00
N ALA A 44 23.42 4.46 0.72
CA ALA A 44 23.74 3.84 2.00
C ALA A 44 23.02 2.50 2.19
N CYS A 45 23.61 1.62 3.01
CA CYS A 45 22.92 0.49 3.59
C CYS A 45 22.63 0.75 5.07
N PHE A 46 21.36 0.58 5.46
CA PHE A 46 20.93 0.67 6.85
C PHE A 46 20.65 -0.72 7.39
N PHE A 47 21.12 -0.99 8.60
CA PHE A 47 20.94 -2.27 9.29
C PHE A 47 20.24 -2.04 10.61
N GLN A 48 19.16 -2.76 10.88
CA GLN A 48 18.51 -2.74 12.19
C GLN A 48 19.31 -3.56 13.19
N GLU A 49 19.65 -2.97 14.30
CA GLU A 49 20.31 -3.59 15.42
C GLU A 49 19.37 -3.67 16.64
N LYS A 50 19.77 -4.41 17.69
CA LYS A 50 18.93 -4.58 18.90
C LYS A 50 18.69 -3.26 19.64
N THR A 51 19.66 -2.37 19.65
CA THR A 51 19.66 -1.11 20.40
C THR A 51 19.95 0.10 19.52
N GLY A 52 19.51 0.06 18.27
CA GLY A 52 19.73 1.15 17.33
C GLY A 52 19.85 0.67 15.89
N ILE A 53 20.66 1.37 15.12
CA ILE A 53 20.92 1.05 13.73
C ILE A 53 22.41 1.14 13.41
N ARG A 54 22.79 0.53 12.32
CA ARG A 54 24.10 0.68 11.70
C ARG A 54 23.93 1.29 10.31
N ILE A 55 24.77 2.27 9.99
CA ILE A 55 24.79 2.97 8.71
C ILE A 55 26.10 2.65 8.03
N LEU A 56 26.03 2.10 6.84
CA LEU A 56 27.17 1.89 5.97
C LEU A 56 27.01 2.79 4.74
N CYS A 57 27.93 3.75 4.57
CA CYS A 57 27.93 4.70 3.45
C CYS A 57 29.36 5.14 3.12
N HIS A 58 29.53 5.98 2.09
CA HIS A 58 30.81 6.67 1.91
C HIS A 58 31.06 7.68 3.05
N GLU A 59 32.31 7.80 3.50
CA GLU A 59 32.71 8.70 4.60
C GLU A 59 32.18 10.14 4.39
N LYS A 60 32.28 10.66 3.18
CA LYS A 60 31.78 12.00 2.83
C LYS A 60 30.26 12.16 2.96
N ASP A 61 29.51 11.08 3.01
CA ASP A 61 28.04 11.07 3.03
C ASP A 61 27.48 10.79 4.45
N GLU A 62 28.36 10.61 5.46
CA GLU A 62 27.95 10.33 6.85
C GLU A 62 26.97 11.37 7.38
N GLU A 63 27.36 12.64 7.32
CA GLU A 63 26.56 13.74 7.86
C GLU A 63 25.23 13.88 7.14
N TYR A 64 25.23 13.64 5.82
CA TYR A 64 24.00 13.61 5.04
C TYR A 64 23.02 12.55 5.57
N PHE A 65 23.45 11.30 5.78
CA PHE A 65 22.57 10.23 6.24
C PHE A 65 22.19 10.36 7.72
N ARG A 66 23.04 10.97 8.56
CA ARG A 66 22.64 11.36 9.92
C ARG A 66 21.49 12.36 9.89
N ARG A 67 21.61 13.39 9.07
CA ARG A 67 20.56 14.40 8.87
C ARG A 67 19.32 13.80 8.21
N TYR A 68 19.49 12.96 7.19
CA TYR A 68 18.40 12.28 6.49
C TYR A 68 17.50 11.48 7.44
N LEU A 69 18.12 10.76 8.38
CA LEU A 69 17.42 10.00 9.41
C LEU A 69 16.96 10.85 10.61
N ASP A 70 17.18 12.16 10.56
CA ASP A 70 16.83 13.12 11.63
C ASP A 70 17.36 12.69 13.01
N LEU A 71 18.64 12.28 13.08
CA LEU A 71 19.21 11.66 14.28
C LEU A 71 19.38 12.64 15.45
N ASP A 72 19.44 13.94 15.20
CA ASP A 72 19.60 14.96 16.23
C ASP A 72 18.31 15.24 17.01
N THR A 73 17.14 14.87 16.46
CA THR A 73 15.86 15.05 17.12
C THR A 73 15.62 13.94 18.16
N ASP A 74 15.30 14.34 19.39
CA ASP A 74 14.97 13.42 20.48
C ASP A 74 13.49 13.01 20.43
N TYR A 75 13.20 11.92 19.77
CA TYR A 75 11.83 11.39 19.63
C TYR A 75 11.29 10.83 20.96
N GLY A 76 12.15 10.49 21.90
CA GLY A 76 11.72 10.14 23.26
C GLY A 76 11.00 11.30 23.94
N LYS A 77 11.61 12.51 23.89
CA LYS A 77 11.00 13.73 24.41
C LYS A 77 9.72 14.14 23.66
N ILE A 78 9.64 13.86 22.36
CA ILE A 78 8.40 14.08 21.60
C ILE A 78 7.28 13.18 22.12
N ILE A 79 7.57 11.90 22.35
CA ILE A 79 6.58 10.94 22.89
C ILE A 79 6.13 11.31 24.30
N GLU A 80 7.03 11.83 25.14
CA GLU A 80 6.73 12.29 26.51
C GLU A 80 5.74 13.49 26.54
N GLN A 81 5.61 14.24 25.43
CA GLN A 81 4.64 15.35 25.32
C GLN A 81 3.21 14.88 24.99
N ILE A 82 3.01 13.60 24.69
CA ILE A 82 1.69 13.07 24.40
C ILE A 82 0.85 13.07 25.66
N ASP A 83 -0.35 13.66 25.57
CA ASP A 83 -1.32 13.66 26.65
C ASP A 83 -1.63 12.20 27.09
N PRO A 84 -1.33 11.80 28.34
CA PRO A 84 -1.58 10.44 28.80
C PRO A 84 -3.06 10.05 28.82
N GLU A 85 -3.98 11.02 28.81
CA GLU A 85 -5.42 10.77 28.68
C GLU A 85 -5.84 10.46 27.23
N ASP A 86 -5.04 10.86 26.23
CA ASP A 86 -5.24 10.44 24.85
C ASP A 86 -4.74 9.00 24.62
N ARG A 87 -5.60 8.05 24.99
CA ARG A 87 -5.28 6.61 24.87
C ARG A 87 -5.08 6.17 23.43
N PHE A 88 -5.73 6.84 22.47
CA PHE A 88 -5.58 6.46 21.08
C PHE A 88 -4.21 6.88 20.54
N LEU A 89 -3.81 8.12 20.73
CA LEU A 89 -2.50 8.62 20.31
C LEU A 89 -1.36 7.92 21.07
N SER A 90 -1.49 7.76 22.40
CA SER A 90 -0.51 7.04 23.22
C SER A 90 -0.29 5.61 22.74
N GLY A 91 -1.37 4.90 22.36
CA GLY A 91 -1.29 3.59 21.73
C GLY A 91 -0.63 3.61 20.35
N ALA A 92 -0.88 4.64 19.55
CA ALA A 92 -0.27 4.83 18.24
C ALA A 92 1.24 5.09 18.35
N ALA A 93 1.65 5.99 19.25
CA ALA A 93 3.06 6.27 19.52
C ALA A 93 3.81 5.04 20.06
N LYS A 94 3.18 4.25 20.94
CA LYS A 94 3.78 2.99 21.40
C LYS A 94 3.99 1.99 20.27
N MET A 95 3.05 1.91 19.32
CA MET A 95 3.15 1.02 18.16
C MET A 95 4.21 1.49 17.17
N GLY A 96 4.28 2.80 16.92
CA GLY A 96 5.16 3.44 15.94
C GLY A 96 6.37 4.14 16.57
N LYS A 97 6.81 3.76 17.76
CA LYS A 97 7.85 4.48 18.51
C LYS A 97 9.19 4.63 17.78
N GLY A 98 9.45 3.79 16.81
CA GLY A 98 10.65 3.82 15.98
C GLY A 98 10.51 4.65 14.70
N ILE A 99 9.36 5.26 14.47
CA ILE A 99 9.15 6.13 13.31
C ILE A 99 9.81 7.48 13.58
N ARG A 100 10.55 7.95 12.57
CA ARG A 100 11.15 9.29 12.51
C ARG A 100 10.69 9.96 11.22
N ILE A 101 10.57 11.26 11.20
CA ILE A 101 10.29 12.01 9.98
C ILE A 101 11.61 12.22 9.25
N LEU A 102 11.75 11.62 8.08
CA LEU A 102 12.95 11.74 7.27
C LEU A 102 13.09 13.14 6.67
N ARG A 103 14.35 13.61 6.50
CA ARG A 103 14.66 14.84 5.76
C ARG A 103 14.99 14.46 4.32
N GLN A 104 13.96 14.34 3.51
CA GLN A 104 14.07 13.87 2.14
C GLN A 104 14.29 15.03 1.16
N ASP A 105 14.79 14.71 -0.04
CA ASP A 105 14.98 15.68 -1.10
C ASP A 105 13.66 16.31 -1.53
N LEU A 106 13.63 17.64 -1.65
CA LEU A 106 12.42 18.39 -1.96
C LEU A 106 11.87 18.05 -3.36
N TRP A 107 12.75 17.97 -4.36
CA TRP A 107 12.35 17.62 -5.72
C TRP A 107 11.72 16.23 -5.79
N GLU A 108 12.39 15.24 -5.19
CA GLU A 108 11.87 13.87 -5.10
C GLU A 108 10.50 13.85 -4.41
N MET A 109 10.32 14.61 -3.32
CA MET A 109 9.05 14.65 -2.59
C MET A 109 7.94 15.33 -3.38
N ILE A 110 8.22 16.41 -4.11
CA ILE A 110 7.24 17.07 -4.98
C ILE A 110 6.67 16.05 -5.99
N ILE A 111 7.55 15.39 -6.74
CA ILE A 111 7.12 14.45 -7.79
C ILE A 111 6.45 13.22 -7.17
N SER A 112 7.00 12.67 -6.09
CA SER A 112 6.44 11.50 -5.41
C SER A 112 5.04 11.77 -4.88
N PHE A 113 4.77 12.93 -4.30
CA PHE A 113 3.44 13.29 -3.82
C PHE A 113 2.48 13.68 -4.93
N ILE A 114 2.94 14.17 -6.07
CA ILE A 114 2.11 14.27 -7.28
C ILE A 114 1.69 12.87 -7.76
N ILE A 115 2.61 11.90 -7.80
CA ILE A 115 2.32 10.49 -8.17
C ILE A 115 1.37 9.84 -7.17
N SER A 116 1.43 10.21 -5.88
CA SER A 116 0.64 9.61 -4.81
C SER A 116 -0.86 9.92 -4.87
N GLN A 117 -1.28 10.93 -5.60
CA GLN A 117 -2.68 11.36 -5.66
C GLN A 117 -3.61 10.25 -6.14
N ARG A 118 -4.67 9.93 -5.39
CA ARG A 118 -5.63 8.86 -5.71
C ARG A 118 -4.93 7.55 -6.09
N ASN A 119 -3.92 7.16 -5.34
CA ASN A 119 -3.08 6.01 -5.60
C ASN A 119 -2.83 5.22 -4.30
N ASN A 120 -2.31 4.00 -4.39
CA ASN A 120 -1.90 3.21 -3.23
C ASN A 120 -0.37 3.08 -3.18
N ILE A 121 0.18 2.87 -1.99
CA ILE A 121 1.62 2.86 -1.74
C ILE A 121 2.37 1.86 -2.62
N PRO A 122 1.95 0.58 -2.77
CA PRO A 122 2.65 -0.35 -3.65
C PRO A 122 2.74 0.11 -5.11
N ARG A 123 1.67 0.75 -5.61
CA ARG A 123 1.67 1.27 -6.97
C ARG A 123 2.51 2.54 -7.11
N ILE A 124 2.52 3.40 -6.08
CA ILE A 124 3.38 4.59 -6.02
C ILE A 124 4.84 4.15 -6.09
N MET A 125 5.27 3.23 -5.22
CA MET A 125 6.63 2.70 -5.17
C MET A 125 7.04 2.12 -6.53
N LYS A 126 6.22 1.24 -7.11
CA LYS A 126 6.49 0.65 -8.42
C LYS A 126 6.63 1.70 -9.54
N SER A 127 5.82 2.76 -9.51
CA SER A 127 5.88 3.83 -10.52
C SER A 127 7.14 4.68 -10.36
N ILE A 128 7.55 4.97 -9.12
CA ILE A 128 8.76 5.72 -8.83
C ILE A 128 10.00 4.88 -9.14
N ASP A 129 10.02 3.59 -8.78
CA ASP A 129 11.12 2.68 -9.12
C ASP A 129 11.33 2.61 -10.63
N ALA A 130 10.25 2.41 -11.40
CA ALA A 130 10.33 2.38 -12.86
C ALA A 130 10.83 3.71 -13.46
N LEU A 131 10.39 4.84 -12.89
CA LEU A 131 10.85 6.18 -13.30
C LEU A 131 12.35 6.34 -13.05
N CYS A 132 12.83 5.97 -11.85
CA CYS A 132 14.25 6.06 -11.50
C CYS A 132 15.11 5.09 -12.32
N GLU A 133 14.67 3.85 -12.51
CA GLU A 133 15.38 2.84 -13.29
C GLU A 133 15.58 3.27 -14.75
N LYS A 134 14.61 3.97 -15.30
CA LYS A 134 14.63 4.38 -16.72
C LYS A 134 15.35 5.71 -16.95
N LEU A 135 15.18 6.69 -16.06
CA LEU A 135 15.61 8.07 -16.25
C LEU A 135 16.67 8.53 -15.24
N GLY A 136 16.88 7.81 -14.16
CA GLY A 136 17.89 8.11 -13.17
C GLY A 136 19.28 7.61 -13.59
N GLU A 137 20.30 8.14 -12.95
CA GLU A 137 21.68 7.70 -13.10
C GLU A 137 21.93 6.46 -12.24
N GLN A 138 22.67 5.48 -12.79
CA GLN A 138 22.99 4.26 -12.07
C GLN A 138 23.99 4.57 -10.94
N ILE A 139 23.70 4.07 -9.73
CA ILE A 139 24.61 4.04 -8.60
C ILE A 139 24.96 2.59 -8.28
N VAL A 140 26.26 2.33 -8.21
CA VAL A 140 26.82 1.04 -7.78
C VAL A 140 27.39 1.21 -6.37
N PHE A 141 26.99 0.33 -5.48
CA PHE A 141 27.45 0.29 -4.10
C PHE A 141 28.15 -1.04 -3.87
N ASP A 142 29.49 -0.99 -3.86
CA ASP A 142 30.35 -2.16 -3.70
C ASP A 142 31.02 -2.15 -2.32
N TYR A 143 30.68 -3.11 -1.48
CA TYR A 143 31.29 -3.26 -0.16
C TYR A 143 31.36 -4.73 0.25
N GLU A 144 32.57 -5.18 0.66
CA GLU A 144 32.85 -6.54 1.16
C GLU A 144 32.28 -7.68 0.30
N GLY A 145 32.35 -7.51 -1.03
CA GLY A 145 31.86 -8.51 -2.00
C GLY A 145 30.38 -8.46 -2.30
N GLU A 146 29.64 -7.53 -1.70
CA GLU A 146 28.27 -7.24 -2.08
C GLU A 146 28.22 -6.17 -3.17
N HIS A 147 27.45 -6.44 -4.21
CA HIS A 147 27.24 -5.56 -5.34
C HIS A 147 25.77 -5.15 -5.39
N LEU A 148 25.46 -3.92 -4.94
CA LEU A 148 24.12 -3.38 -4.95
C LEU A 148 24.01 -2.30 -6.03
N VAL A 149 22.98 -2.40 -6.84
CA VAL A 149 22.69 -1.45 -7.90
C VAL A 149 21.37 -0.77 -7.64
N GLY A 150 21.37 0.54 -7.83
CA GLY A 150 20.17 1.36 -7.80
C GLY A 150 20.31 2.57 -8.71
N TYR A 151 19.35 3.46 -8.67
CA TYR A 151 19.30 4.62 -9.58
C TYR A 151 18.95 5.87 -8.80
N THR A 152 19.47 7.02 -9.19
CA THR A 152 19.10 8.32 -8.63
C THR A 152 17.63 8.63 -8.96
N PHE A 153 17.05 9.59 -8.25
CA PHE A 153 15.83 10.21 -8.72
C PHE A 153 16.16 11.05 -9.96
N PRO A 154 15.35 11.00 -11.04
CA PRO A 154 15.68 11.69 -12.28
C PRO A 154 15.64 13.20 -12.11
N SER A 155 16.55 13.90 -12.78
CA SER A 155 16.56 15.35 -12.81
C SER A 155 15.35 15.91 -13.58
N PRO A 156 15.02 17.20 -13.40
CA PRO A 156 14.00 17.87 -14.22
C PRO A 156 14.25 17.74 -15.72
N GLU A 157 15.52 17.84 -16.18
CA GLU A 157 15.92 17.70 -17.59
C GLU A 157 15.59 16.29 -18.11
N ALA A 158 15.91 15.26 -17.34
CA ALA A 158 15.62 13.87 -17.70
C ALA A 158 14.11 13.63 -17.85
N ILE A 159 13.30 14.23 -16.97
CA ILE A 159 11.83 14.14 -17.02
C ILE A 159 11.26 14.84 -18.25
N VAL A 160 11.72 16.07 -18.58
CA VAL A 160 11.22 16.82 -19.72
C VAL A 160 11.62 16.15 -21.03
N GLY A 161 12.83 15.59 -21.11
CA GLY A 161 13.34 14.89 -22.29
C GLY A 161 12.72 13.52 -22.58
N ALA A 162 11.96 12.93 -21.63
CA ALA A 162 11.47 11.57 -21.73
C ALA A 162 10.03 11.46 -22.24
N ASP A 163 9.67 10.30 -22.80
CA ASP A 163 8.28 9.89 -22.99
C ASP A 163 7.76 9.28 -21.68
N LEU A 164 6.89 10.01 -20.98
CA LEU A 164 6.31 9.57 -19.70
C LEU A 164 5.11 8.63 -19.84
N SER A 165 4.61 8.39 -21.05
CA SER A 165 3.41 7.56 -21.30
C SER A 165 3.58 6.11 -20.84
N GLU A 166 4.81 5.57 -20.89
CA GLU A 166 5.14 4.21 -20.48
C GLU A 166 4.94 3.97 -18.97
N PHE A 167 5.05 5.00 -18.12
CA PHE A 167 4.90 4.88 -16.65
C PHE A 167 3.45 4.84 -16.18
N LYS A 168 2.50 5.05 -17.09
CA LYS A 168 1.05 4.98 -16.79
C LYS A 168 0.59 5.92 -15.66
N PHE A 169 1.18 7.12 -15.60
CA PHE A 169 0.83 8.13 -14.59
C PHE A 169 -0.60 8.68 -14.79
N GLY A 170 -1.21 8.50 -15.97
CA GLY A 170 -2.51 9.06 -16.30
C GLY A 170 -2.47 10.59 -16.28
N TYR A 171 -3.47 11.24 -15.67
CA TYR A 171 -3.54 12.71 -15.62
C TYR A 171 -2.34 13.37 -14.89
N ARG A 172 -1.59 12.62 -14.06
CA ARG A 172 -0.44 13.11 -13.30
C ARG A 172 0.77 13.36 -14.19
N GLU A 173 0.87 12.68 -15.32
CA GLU A 173 1.94 12.87 -16.30
C GLU A 173 2.10 14.34 -16.68
N LYS A 174 0.99 15.00 -16.98
CA LYS A 174 0.99 16.42 -17.31
C LYS A 174 1.50 17.30 -16.15
N TYR A 175 1.17 16.94 -14.91
CA TYR A 175 1.61 17.69 -13.73
C TYR A 175 3.11 17.51 -13.49
N ILE A 176 3.61 16.26 -13.60
CA ILE A 176 5.02 15.93 -13.45
C ILE A 176 5.86 16.69 -14.48
N ARG A 177 5.46 16.62 -15.76
CA ARG A 177 6.16 17.31 -16.85
C ARG A 177 6.16 18.82 -16.64
N GLN A 178 5.02 19.41 -16.38
CA GLN A 178 4.90 20.88 -16.18
C GLN A 178 5.69 21.35 -14.95
N THR A 179 5.76 20.55 -13.88
CA THR A 179 6.57 20.87 -12.70
C THR A 179 8.05 20.89 -13.06
N ALA A 180 8.54 19.90 -13.82
CA ALA A 180 9.91 19.86 -14.30
C ALA A 180 10.23 21.04 -15.24
N GLU A 181 9.34 21.36 -16.18
CA GLU A 181 9.45 22.51 -17.08
C GLU A 181 9.53 23.83 -16.29
N ASN A 182 8.66 24.03 -15.29
CA ASN A 182 8.67 25.25 -14.48
C ASN A 182 9.99 25.47 -13.75
N ILE A 183 10.62 24.39 -13.26
CA ILE A 183 11.94 24.47 -12.62
C ILE A 183 13.01 24.85 -13.64
N LEU A 184 13.06 24.20 -14.81
CA LEU A 184 14.05 24.49 -15.84
C LEU A 184 13.93 25.90 -16.43
N GLU A 185 12.72 26.42 -16.51
CA GLU A 185 12.43 27.75 -17.01
C GLU A 185 12.62 28.84 -15.93
N GLY A 186 12.99 28.47 -14.70
CA GLY A 186 13.14 29.40 -13.57
C GLY A 186 11.83 30.02 -13.10
N LYS A 187 10.68 29.40 -13.43
CA LYS A 187 9.35 29.83 -12.96
C LYS A 187 9.03 29.34 -11.55
N PHE A 188 9.76 28.33 -11.10
CA PHE A 188 9.69 27.77 -9.76
C PHE A 188 11.09 27.40 -9.30
N ASP A 189 11.51 27.97 -8.19
CA ASP A 189 12.84 27.76 -7.62
C ASP A 189 12.73 26.93 -6.33
N LEU A 190 13.40 25.77 -6.31
CA LEU A 190 13.43 24.85 -5.16
C LEU A 190 14.22 25.46 -3.99
N GLU A 191 15.29 26.22 -4.28
CA GLU A 191 16.10 26.84 -3.24
C GLU A 191 15.33 27.99 -2.59
N GLU A 192 14.59 28.81 -3.37
CA GLU A 192 13.72 29.85 -2.80
C GLU A 192 12.70 29.27 -1.80
N VAL A 193 12.18 28.05 -2.07
CA VAL A 193 11.25 27.37 -1.14
C VAL A 193 11.97 26.90 0.12
N LYS A 194 13.19 26.39 0.01
CA LYS A 194 14.01 25.98 1.17
C LYS A 194 14.40 27.21 2.01
N ASP A 195 14.90 28.25 1.36
CA ASP A 195 15.27 29.53 2.00
C ASP A 195 14.08 30.15 2.73
N ALA A 196 12.89 30.08 2.15
CA ALA A 196 11.67 30.57 2.79
C ALA A 196 11.39 29.89 4.15
N VAL A 197 11.71 28.60 4.29
CA VAL A 197 11.60 27.89 5.57
C VAL A 197 12.70 28.32 6.54
N ASP A 198 13.93 28.46 6.07
CA ASP A 198 15.09 28.86 6.89
C ASP A 198 14.96 30.31 7.34
N GLU A 199 14.36 31.20 6.55
CA GLU A 199 14.00 32.57 6.88
C GLU A 199 12.80 32.68 7.86
N GLY A 200 12.15 31.56 8.19
CA GLY A 200 11.04 31.52 9.14
C GLY A 200 9.69 31.96 8.57
N LYS A 201 9.48 31.85 7.26
CA LYS A 201 8.13 32.03 6.69
C LYS A 201 7.17 31.00 7.29
N THR A 202 5.92 31.42 7.47
CA THR A 202 4.90 30.52 8.04
C THR A 202 4.62 29.34 7.13
N PRO A 203 4.18 28.18 7.68
CA PRO A 203 3.79 27.03 6.87
C PRO A 203 2.76 27.37 5.78
N GLU A 204 1.85 28.29 6.05
CA GLU A 204 0.84 28.76 5.09
C GLU A 204 1.48 29.50 3.92
N GLN A 205 2.49 30.35 4.18
CA GLN A 205 3.21 31.06 3.12
C GLN A 205 3.98 30.09 2.22
N VAL A 206 4.68 29.12 2.81
CA VAL A 206 5.39 28.06 2.06
C VAL A 206 4.40 27.18 1.28
N LYS A 207 3.24 26.89 1.85
CA LYS A 207 2.17 26.16 1.19
C LYS A 207 1.69 26.86 -0.07
N GLU A 208 1.48 28.18 -0.01
CA GLU A 208 1.06 28.97 -1.16
C GLU A 208 2.14 28.99 -2.26
N MET A 209 3.43 28.97 -1.91
CA MET A 209 4.50 28.80 -2.89
C MET A 209 4.37 27.46 -3.61
N LEU A 210 4.23 26.35 -2.87
CA LEU A 210 4.10 24.98 -3.44
C LEU A 210 2.83 24.83 -4.30
N LYS A 211 1.73 25.49 -3.95
CA LYS A 211 0.46 25.46 -4.69
C LYS A 211 0.52 26.12 -6.06
N GLN A 212 1.58 26.87 -6.37
CA GLN A 212 1.83 27.36 -7.72
C GLN A 212 2.10 26.21 -8.71
N LEU A 213 2.57 25.06 -8.20
CA LEU A 213 2.77 23.84 -9.00
C LEU A 213 1.43 23.20 -9.31
N LYS A 214 1.20 22.91 -10.59
CA LYS A 214 -0.05 22.32 -11.04
C LYS A 214 -0.24 20.93 -10.45
N GLY A 215 -1.40 20.73 -9.84
CA GLY A 215 -1.72 19.45 -9.17
C GLY A 215 -1.30 19.40 -7.70
N VAL A 216 -0.63 20.43 -7.19
CA VAL A 216 -0.32 20.54 -5.77
C VAL A 216 -1.44 21.34 -5.09
N GLY A 217 -2.33 20.64 -4.41
CA GLY A 217 -3.38 21.21 -3.55
C GLY A 217 -2.98 21.16 -2.08
N GLU A 218 -3.87 21.59 -1.18
CA GLU A 218 -3.63 21.70 0.28
C GLU A 218 -2.95 20.48 0.89
N LYS A 219 -3.53 19.28 0.69
CA LYS A 219 -3.01 18.04 1.24
C LYS A 219 -1.63 17.69 0.68
N VAL A 220 -1.43 17.85 -0.62
CA VAL A 220 -0.16 17.50 -1.28
C VAL A 220 0.94 18.47 -0.82
N ALA A 221 0.65 19.77 -0.76
CA ALA A 221 1.58 20.76 -0.25
C ALA A 221 1.99 20.46 1.20
N SER A 222 1.03 20.15 2.09
CA SER A 222 1.32 19.81 3.48
C SER A 222 2.19 18.54 3.61
N CYS A 223 2.01 17.53 2.73
CA CYS A 223 2.88 16.36 2.70
C CYS A 223 4.30 16.71 2.22
N ILE A 224 4.42 17.54 1.16
CA ILE A 224 5.72 17.99 0.66
C ILE A 224 6.47 18.76 1.74
N GLN A 225 5.78 19.67 2.45
CA GLN A 225 6.37 20.43 3.54
C GLN A 225 6.83 19.54 4.70
N LEU A 226 5.99 18.57 5.11
CA LEU A 226 6.35 17.67 6.21
C LEU A 226 7.55 16.79 5.85
N PHE A 227 7.56 16.19 4.66
CA PHE A 227 8.53 15.15 4.30
C PHE A 227 9.68 15.63 3.42
N GLY A 228 9.55 16.76 2.74
CA GLY A 228 10.61 17.36 1.92
C GLY A 228 11.27 18.59 2.56
N LEU A 229 10.53 19.31 3.40
CA LEU A 229 11.03 20.49 4.12
C LEU A 229 11.14 20.29 5.63
N HIS A 230 10.78 19.13 6.15
CA HIS A 230 10.82 18.76 7.56
C HIS A 230 10.07 19.75 8.50
N GLN A 231 8.97 20.33 8.02
CA GLN A 231 8.13 21.22 8.84
C GLN A 231 7.21 20.39 9.75
N LEU A 232 7.70 19.99 10.90
CA LEU A 232 7.04 19.06 11.84
C LEU A 232 5.76 19.62 12.47
N SER A 233 5.49 20.91 12.36
CA SER A 233 4.24 21.54 12.82
C SER A 233 3.01 21.15 11.99
N LEU A 234 3.21 20.60 10.78
CA LEU A 234 2.13 20.27 9.86
C LEU A 234 1.46 18.94 10.18
N PHE A 235 0.16 18.91 9.98
CA PHE A 235 -0.67 17.71 10.19
C PHE A 235 -1.47 17.41 8.91
N PRO A 236 -0.87 16.76 7.89
CA PRO A 236 -1.57 16.44 6.66
C PRO A 236 -2.75 15.50 6.89
N VAL A 237 -3.95 15.94 6.53
CA VAL A 237 -5.16 15.13 6.66
C VAL A 237 -5.43 14.40 5.35
N ASP A 238 -5.26 13.09 5.34
CA ASP A 238 -5.67 12.22 4.25
C ASP A 238 -6.96 11.44 4.60
N THR A 239 -7.38 10.52 3.75
CA THR A 239 -8.60 9.75 3.99
C THR A 239 -8.52 8.83 5.22
N TRP A 240 -7.32 8.43 5.65
CA TRP A 240 -7.12 7.64 6.87
C TRP A 240 -7.19 8.53 8.11
N ILE A 241 -6.48 9.64 8.07
CA ILE A 241 -6.47 10.62 9.15
C ILE A 241 -7.85 11.27 9.34
N ALA A 242 -8.56 11.61 8.24
CA ALA A 242 -9.93 12.12 8.34
C ALA A 242 -10.88 11.16 9.08
N LYS A 243 -10.74 9.84 8.86
CA LYS A 243 -11.49 8.83 9.62
C LYS A 243 -11.07 8.76 11.08
N VAL A 244 -9.77 8.93 11.37
CA VAL A 244 -9.27 9.00 12.75
C VAL A 244 -9.85 10.20 13.47
N GLU A 245 -9.85 11.38 12.83
CA GLU A 245 -10.44 12.60 13.39
C GLU A 245 -11.93 12.41 13.69
N GLU A 246 -12.68 11.84 12.74
CA GLU A 246 -14.12 11.59 12.92
C GLU A 246 -14.41 10.63 14.07
N ILE A 247 -13.65 9.53 14.18
CA ILE A 247 -13.94 8.44 15.13
C ILE A 247 -13.44 8.77 16.54
N TYR A 248 -12.26 9.39 16.66
CA TYR A 248 -11.56 9.52 17.95
C TYR A 248 -11.41 10.96 18.45
N TYR A 249 -11.59 11.97 17.55
CA TYR A 249 -11.33 13.38 17.87
C TYR A 249 -12.49 14.32 17.53
N ASN A 250 -13.70 13.80 17.45
CA ASN A 250 -14.91 14.58 17.16
C ASN A 250 -14.80 15.45 15.87
N GLY A 251 -14.07 14.94 14.88
CA GLY A 251 -13.88 15.59 13.58
C GLY A 251 -12.64 16.47 13.47
N HIS A 252 -11.87 16.68 14.55
CA HIS A 252 -10.69 17.52 14.50
C HIS A 252 -9.63 17.10 15.53
N PHE A 253 -8.41 16.81 15.06
CA PHE A 253 -7.29 16.53 15.94
C PHE A 253 -6.76 17.84 16.56
N PRO A 254 -6.46 17.87 17.89
CA PRO A 254 -6.03 19.08 18.58
C PRO A 254 -4.56 19.43 18.25
N VAL A 255 -4.30 19.88 17.02
CA VAL A 255 -2.95 20.21 16.48
C VAL A 255 -2.24 21.23 17.36
N GLU A 256 -2.97 22.17 17.92
CA GLU A 256 -2.45 23.25 18.78
C GLU A 256 -1.80 22.74 20.09
N ARG A 257 -2.16 21.53 20.54
CA ARG A 257 -1.51 20.89 21.71
C ARG A 257 -0.12 20.36 21.39
N TYR A 258 0.15 20.15 20.10
CA TYR A 258 1.38 19.53 19.61
C TYR A 258 2.11 20.48 18.66
N GLU A 259 2.14 21.77 19.01
CA GLU A 259 2.82 22.79 18.23
C GLU A 259 4.28 22.39 17.96
N GLY A 260 4.71 22.51 16.73
CA GLY A 260 6.05 22.15 16.28
C GLY A 260 6.32 20.64 16.10
N ILE A 261 5.41 19.74 16.52
CA ILE A 261 5.59 18.28 16.46
C ILE A 261 4.35 17.52 15.95
N ALA A 262 3.30 18.22 15.53
CA ALA A 262 2.04 17.63 15.10
C ALA A 262 2.19 16.60 13.97
N GLY A 263 3.16 16.80 13.06
CA GLY A 263 3.47 15.86 11.98
C GLY A 263 3.99 14.51 12.45
N VAL A 264 4.66 14.47 13.60
CA VAL A 264 5.07 13.21 14.21
C VAL A 264 3.84 12.47 14.76
N MET A 265 2.90 13.20 15.41
CA MET A 265 1.63 12.63 15.88
C MET A 265 0.81 12.08 14.72
N GLN A 266 0.74 12.82 13.61
CA GLN A 266 0.08 12.39 12.39
C GLN A 266 0.66 11.06 11.88
N GLN A 267 1.98 10.90 11.87
CA GLN A 267 2.62 9.67 11.41
C GLN A 267 2.36 8.48 12.34
N TYR A 268 2.32 8.68 13.65
CA TYR A 268 1.92 7.62 14.58
C TYR A 268 0.48 7.16 14.35
N LEU A 269 -0.44 8.11 14.20
CA LEU A 269 -1.86 7.82 13.93
C LEU A 269 -2.03 7.09 12.58
N PHE A 270 -1.39 7.60 11.53
CA PHE A 270 -1.44 7.03 10.19
C PHE A 270 -0.90 5.59 10.16
N PHE A 271 0.27 5.36 10.76
CA PHE A 271 0.88 4.04 10.85
C PHE A 271 -0.04 3.04 11.58
N ARG A 272 -0.58 3.44 12.72
CA ARG A 272 -1.47 2.59 13.51
C ARG A 272 -2.69 2.13 12.71
N VAL A 273 -3.42 3.07 12.10
CA VAL A 273 -4.68 2.71 11.41
C VAL A 273 -4.43 1.87 10.16
N ARG A 274 -3.33 2.09 9.48
CA ARG A 274 -2.92 1.24 8.36
C ARG A 274 -2.57 -0.17 8.82
N GLU A 275 -1.72 -0.31 9.83
CA GLU A 275 -1.36 -1.62 10.40
C GLU A 275 -2.61 -2.40 10.87
N GLU A 276 -3.54 -1.73 11.53
CA GLU A 276 -4.79 -2.35 11.97
C GLU A 276 -5.66 -2.79 10.78
N ALA A 277 -5.73 -1.99 9.72
CA ALA A 277 -6.48 -2.33 8.51
C ALA A 277 -5.84 -3.51 7.75
N GLU A 278 -4.53 -3.53 7.60
CA GLU A 278 -3.81 -4.64 6.97
C GLU A 278 -3.96 -5.96 7.75
N LYS A 279 -3.93 -5.88 9.09
CA LYS A 279 -4.18 -7.06 9.95
C LYS A 279 -5.60 -7.58 9.79
N ARG A 280 -6.62 -6.71 9.74
CA ARG A 280 -8.02 -7.11 9.49
C ARG A 280 -8.18 -7.78 8.14
N ALA A 281 -7.67 -7.17 7.07
CA ALA A 281 -7.71 -7.74 5.73
C ALA A 281 -7.02 -9.12 5.66
N CYS A 282 -5.87 -9.28 6.33
CA CYS A 282 -5.18 -10.56 6.41
C CYS A 282 -6.00 -11.64 7.16
N LEU A 283 -6.70 -11.27 8.23
CA LEU A 283 -7.57 -12.18 8.98
C LEU A 283 -8.80 -12.60 8.16
N GLU A 284 -9.41 -11.69 7.42
CA GLU A 284 -10.53 -11.96 6.52
C GLU A 284 -10.13 -12.93 5.41
N VAL A 285 -8.99 -12.70 4.75
CA VAL A 285 -8.45 -13.62 3.71
C VAL A 285 -8.17 -15.02 4.29
N LYS A 286 -7.62 -15.11 5.51
CA LYS A 286 -7.39 -16.40 6.19
C LYS A 286 -8.70 -17.08 6.55
N ALA A 287 -9.70 -16.34 7.01
CA ALA A 287 -11.02 -16.88 7.33
C ALA A 287 -11.71 -17.44 6.07
N ASP A 288 -11.68 -16.70 4.96
CA ASP A 288 -12.22 -17.15 3.67
C ASP A 288 -11.50 -18.40 3.14
N LYS A 289 -10.16 -18.44 3.28
CA LYS A 289 -9.38 -19.63 2.88
C LYS A 289 -9.73 -20.85 3.71
N ASN A 290 -9.80 -20.70 5.04
CA ASN A 290 -10.21 -21.77 5.95
C ASN A 290 -11.65 -22.24 5.67
N GLN A 291 -12.56 -21.34 5.30
CA GLN A 291 -13.95 -21.68 4.96
C GLN A 291 -14.02 -22.44 3.62
N LYS A 292 -13.20 -22.07 2.63
CA LYS A 292 -13.05 -22.82 1.37
C LYS A 292 -12.45 -24.20 1.60
N GLU A 293 -11.38 -24.31 2.39
CA GLU A 293 -10.74 -25.59 2.72
C GLU A 293 -11.72 -26.53 3.47
N LYS A 294 -12.45 -26.01 4.47
CA LYS A 294 -13.52 -26.77 5.15
C LYS A 294 -14.63 -27.22 4.22
N SER A 295 -15.06 -26.36 3.30
CA SER A 295 -16.10 -26.71 2.32
C SER A 295 -15.62 -27.78 1.31
N GLU A 296 -14.34 -27.74 0.90
CA GLU A 296 -13.72 -28.75 0.07
C GLU A 296 -13.55 -30.08 0.84
N GLU A 297 -13.17 -30.03 2.11
CA GLU A 297 -13.05 -31.22 2.96
C GLU A 297 -14.42 -31.88 3.20
N ILE A 298 -15.46 -31.09 3.43
CA ILE A 298 -16.85 -31.55 3.54
C ILE A 298 -17.27 -32.21 2.21
N ARG A 299 -16.99 -31.55 1.06
CA ARG A 299 -17.29 -32.15 -0.27
C ARG A 299 -16.56 -33.47 -0.49
N LYS A 300 -15.26 -33.55 -0.15
CA LYS A 300 -14.48 -34.80 -0.23
C LYS A 300 -15.02 -35.90 0.70
N ASN A 301 -15.43 -35.52 1.91
CA ASN A 301 -16.00 -36.48 2.88
C ASN A 301 -17.41 -36.92 2.48
N VAL A 302 -18.23 -36.03 1.93
CA VAL A 302 -19.53 -36.37 1.35
C VAL A 302 -19.35 -37.31 0.15
N SER A 303 -18.44 -36.99 -0.78
CA SER A 303 -18.12 -37.83 -1.93
C SER A 303 -17.60 -39.22 -1.49
N LYS A 304 -16.71 -39.32 -0.50
CA LYS A 304 -16.24 -40.59 0.08
C LYS A 304 -17.36 -41.35 0.78
N LYS A 305 -18.30 -40.68 1.43
CA LYS A 305 -19.44 -41.30 2.11
C LYS A 305 -20.47 -41.81 1.11
N VAL A 306 -20.67 -41.08 0.01
CA VAL A 306 -21.53 -41.51 -1.12
C VAL A 306 -20.90 -42.69 -1.82
N LEU A 307 -19.58 -42.69 -2.12
CA LEU A 307 -18.88 -43.82 -2.71
C LEU A 307 -18.91 -45.06 -1.80
N ARG A 308 -18.67 -44.91 -0.47
CA ARG A 308 -18.77 -46.03 0.49
C ARG A 308 -20.20 -46.55 0.68
N LYS A 309 -21.23 -45.70 0.45
CA LYS A 309 -22.62 -46.14 0.47
C LYS A 309 -22.97 -46.90 -0.81
N GLN A 310 -22.42 -46.49 -1.95
CA GLN A 310 -22.53 -47.19 -3.24
C GLN A 310 -21.83 -48.58 -3.23
N GLU A 311 -20.71 -48.73 -2.49
CA GLU A 311 -20.04 -50.05 -2.33
C GLU A 311 -20.77 -50.99 -1.35
N LYS A 312 -21.73 -50.53 -0.54
CA LYS A 312 -22.48 -51.35 0.43
C LYS A 312 -23.91 -51.66 0.03
N GLU A 313 -24.47 -50.95 -0.92
CA GLU A 313 -25.76 -51.25 -1.51
C GLU A 313 -25.49 -51.83 -2.91
N GLU A 314 -25.43 -53.14 -3.07
CA GLU A 314 -25.67 -53.78 -4.35
C GLU A 314 -27.09 -53.38 -4.80
N TYR A 315 -27.19 -52.23 -5.45
CA TYR A 315 -28.38 -51.89 -6.19
C TYR A 315 -28.43 -52.80 -7.40
N ASN A 316 -29.25 -53.81 -7.28
CA ASN A 316 -29.65 -54.66 -8.39
C ASN A 316 -30.52 -53.82 -9.35
N LEU A 317 -29.85 -52.92 -10.07
CA LEU A 317 -30.45 -52.17 -11.16
C LEU A 317 -30.41 -53.03 -12.42
N SER A 318 -31.19 -54.09 -12.40
CA SER A 318 -31.44 -54.85 -13.61
C SER A 318 -32.13 -53.97 -14.65
N GLY A 319 -31.33 -53.32 -15.50
CA GLY A 319 -31.76 -52.71 -16.75
C GLY A 319 -32.25 -51.26 -16.72
N LYS A 320 -32.14 -50.49 -15.60
CA LYS A 320 -32.53 -49.09 -15.58
C LYS A 320 -31.31 -48.19 -15.67
N MET A 321 -31.22 -47.36 -16.73
CA MET A 321 -30.21 -46.34 -16.86
C MET A 321 -30.66 -45.04 -16.19
N LEU A 322 -29.80 -44.38 -15.40
CA LEU A 322 -30.04 -43.05 -14.84
C LEU A 322 -29.45 -41.99 -15.80
N TYR A 323 -30.29 -41.13 -16.30
CA TYR A 323 -29.89 -39.99 -17.11
C TYR A 323 -29.72 -38.76 -16.22
N VAL A 324 -28.55 -38.17 -16.27
CA VAL A 324 -28.23 -36.94 -15.55
C VAL A 324 -27.99 -35.83 -16.57
N SER A 325 -28.77 -34.74 -16.50
CA SER A 325 -28.60 -33.61 -17.38
C SER A 325 -28.17 -32.39 -16.59
N ASP A 326 -27.29 -31.56 -17.18
CA ASP A 326 -27.08 -30.18 -16.70
C ASP A 326 -28.33 -29.34 -16.98
N LEU A 327 -28.62 -28.41 -16.08
CA LEU A 327 -29.81 -27.58 -16.17
C LEU A 327 -29.53 -26.34 -17.03
N ASP A 328 -28.45 -25.62 -16.72
CA ASP A 328 -28.10 -24.36 -17.36
C ASP A 328 -27.35 -24.59 -18.66
N GLY A 329 -27.90 -24.06 -19.77
CA GLY A 329 -27.30 -24.21 -21.11
C GLY A 329 -27.54 -25.59 -21.77
N THR A 330 -28.23 -26.52 -21.11
CA THR A 330 -28.59 -27.82 -21.64
C THR A 330 -30.11 -28.04 -21.72
N LEU A 331 -30.80 -27.96 -20.59
CA LEU A 331 -32.27 -28.09 -20.54
C LEU A 331 -32.99 -26.74 -20.63
N LEU A 332 -32.36 -25.67 -20.15
CA LEU A 332 -32.90 -24.32 -20.17
C LEU A 332 -32.43 -23.57 -21.43
N ASN A 333 -33.36 -22.78 -21.97
CA ASN A 333 -33.08 -21.84 -23.05
C ASN A 333 -32.27 -20.61 -22.56
N SER A 334 -31.96 -19.65 -23.44
CA SER A 334 -31.25 -18.41 -23.14
C SER A 334 -31.94 -17.51 -22.11
N GLU A 335 -33.23 -17.71 -21.86
CA GLU A 335 -34.05 -16.98 -20.88
C GLU A 335 -34.14 -17.73 -19.53
N ALA A 336 -33.37 -18.80 -19.36
CA ALA A 336 -33.38 -19.67 -18.20
C ALA A 336 -34.72 -20.36 -17.92
N LEU A 337 -35.50 -20.65 -18.97
CA LEU A 337 -36.80 -21.33 -18.92
C LEU A 337 -36.72 -22.66 -19.66
N LEU A 338 -37.51 -23.66 -19.22
CA LEU A 338 -37.77 -24.87 -19.97
C LEU A 338 -38.65 -24.56 -21.19
N ASN A 339 -38.28 -25.06 -22.37
CA ASN A 339 -39.16 -25.04 -23.53
C ASN A 339 -40.41 -25.87 -23.25
N GLU A 340 -41.58 -25.40 -23.72
CA GLU A 340 -42.87 -26.00 -23.43
C GLU A 340 -42.99 -27.52 -23.76
N ASP A 341 -42.23 -28.00 -24.74
CA ASP A 341 -42.20 -29.40 -25.14
C ASP A 341 -41.31 -30.27 -24.25
N VAL A 342 -40.33 -29.70 -23.48
CA VAL A 342 -39.39 -30.46 -22.69
C VAL A 342 -40.06 -31.27 -21.58
N PRO A 343 -40.96 -30.66 -20.74
CA PRO A 343 -41.66 -31.40 -19.72
C PRO A 343 -42.49 -32.58 -20.29
N LYS A 344 -43.22 -32.34 -21.38
CA LYS A 344 -44.07 -33.34 -22.01
C LYS A 344 -43.29 -34.56 -22.51
N ARG A 345 -42.13 -34.33 -23.17
CA ARG A 345 -41.27 -35.38 -23.67
C ARG A 345 -40.59 -36.13 -22.54
N LEU A 346 -40.13 -35.39 -21.51
CA LEU A 346 -39.43 -35.98 -20.39
C LEU A 346 -40.35 -36.85 -19.54
N ASN A 347 -41.57 -36.40 -19.27
CA ASN A 347 -42.62 -37.17 -18.57
C ASN A 347 -42.99 -38.44 -19.34
N ALA A 348 -43.14 -38.39 -20.65
CA ALA A 348 -43.41 -39.56 -21.46
C ALA A 348 -42.29 -40.61 -21.39
N LEU A 349 -41.02 -40.20 -21.29
CA LEU A 349 -39.87 -41.08 -21.10
C LEU A 349 -39.79 -41.63 -19.67
N ILE A 350 -40.11 -40.82 -18.65
CA ILE A 350 -40.17 -41.26 -17.26
C ILE A 350 -41.26 -42.29 -17.06
N GLU A 351 -42.44 -42.12 -17.67
CA GLU A 351 -43.52 -43.13 -17.68
C GLU A 351 -43.12 -44.45 -18.33
N GLN A 352 -42.21 -44.42 -19.31
CA GLN A 352 -41.63 -45.61 -19.93
C GLN A 352 -40.49 -46.22 -19.09
N GLY A 353 -40.19 -45.67 -17.90
CA GLY A 353 -39.23 -46.24 -16.97
C GLY A 353 -37.85 -45.57 -17.02
N LEU A 354 -37.71 -44.39 -17.69
CA LEU A 354 -36.49 -43.57 -17.63
C LEU A 354 -36.28 -43.05 -16.20
N CYS A 355 -35.12 -43.29 -15.63
CA CYS A 355 -34.70 -42.58 -14.40
C CYS A 355 -33.94 -41.33 -14.77
N PHE A 356 -34.49 -40.18 -14.38
CA PHE A 356 -33.93 -38.88 -14.74
C PHE A 356 -33.63 -38.00 -13.52
N THR A 357 -32.55 -37.22 -13.56
CA THR A 357 -32.21 -36.19 -12.58
C THR A 357 -31.44 -35.09 -13.21
N VAL A 358 -31.33 -33.94 -12.52
CA VAL A 358 -30.52 -32.80 -12.96
C VAL A 358 -29.33 -32.55 -12.04
N ALA A 359 -28.19 -32.18 -12.62
CA ALA A 359 -27.01 -31.71 -11.91
C ALA A 359 -26.88 -30.20 -12.16
N THR A 360 -26.90 -29.40 -11.09
CA THR A 360 -26.87 -27.96 -11.21
C THR A 360 -26.30 -27.31 -9.94
N ALA A 361 -25.75 -26.10 -10.08
CA ALA A 361 -25.31 -25.26 -8.96
C ALA A 361 -26.45 -24.47 -8.30
N ARG A 362 -27.67 -24.50 -8.87
CA ARG A 362 -28.85 -23.80 -8.32
C ARG A 362 -29.35 -24.39 -7.02
N THR A 363 -30.07 -23.64 -6.21
CA THR A 363 -30.67 -24.13 -4.98
C THR A 363 -31.81 -25.09 -5.27
N TYR A 364 -32.07 -26.04 -4.35
CA TYR A 364 -33.16 -26.99 -4.47
C TYR A 364 -34.53 -26.30 -4.73
N ALA A 365 -34.82 -25.22 -4.04
CA ALA A 365 -36.06 -24.46 -4.23
C ALA A 365 -36.19 -23.90 -5.65
N THR A 366 -35.11 -23.39 -6.22
CA THR A 366 -35.06 -22.88 -7.60
C THR A 366 -35.25 -23.97 -8.61
N VAL A 367 -34.57 -25.12 -8.43
CA VAL A 367 -34.71 -26.29 -9.30
C VAL A 367 -36.13 -26.82 -9.26
N ASN A 368 -36.71 -27.00 -8.08
CA ASN A 368 -38.06 -27.48 -7.91
C ASN A 368 -39.12 -26.56 -8.53
N SER A 369 -38.90 -25.27 -8.52
CA SER A 369 -39.78 -24.30 -9.21
C SER A 369 -39.72 -24.40 -10.73
N ILE A 370 -38.50 -24.64 -11.29
CA ILE A 370 -38.28 -24.75 -12.75
C ILE A 370 -38.83 -26.10 -13.26
N MET A 371 -38.61 -27.19 -12.49
CA MET A 371 -38.95 -28.55 -12.87
C MET A 371 -40.32 -29.02 -12.38
N LYS A 372 -41.19 -28.07 -11.92
CA LYS A 372 -42.49 -28.36 -11.32
C LYS A 372 -43.43 -29.16 -12.23
N ASP A 373 -43.25 -29.10 -13.53
CA ASP A 373 -44.07 -29.74 -14.54
C ASP A 373 -43.43 -31.02 -15.10
N VAL A 374 -42.25 -31.42 -14.56
CA VAL A 374 -41.53 -32.69 -14.78
C VAL A 374 -41.57 -33.55 -13.53
#